data_61a2568cec26c561214e80470c5955c3
#
_entry.id   61a2568cec26c561214e80470c5955c3
#
_cell.length_a   1.000
_cell.length_b   1.000
_cell.length_c   1.000
_cell.angle_alpha   90.00
_cell.angle_beta   90.00
_cell.angle_gamma   90.00
#
_symmetry.space_group_name_H-M   'P 1'
#
loop_
_entity.id
_entity.type
_entity.pdbx_description
1 polymer ?
#
loop_
_entity_poly.entity_id
_entity_poly.type
_entity_poly.pdbx_seq_one_letter_code
_entity_poly.pdbx_strand_id
1 'polypeptide(L)'
;LGYLMTDALRVETGKDIALINPGGVRSSFLAKGPVLTRSVYEMDPFGNEIVLFNLSGHELRNLLLSAYSLDDDAPIIPSGITTRYILGSDDKLKDVEVYTAEGKAFDMDKMYSVVMNDYMATVYTYDHKDPGQGLFRPTAETTIEYLEGLKNIPSYRGLNRVEVVRLTE
;
A
#
# COMPACT_ATOMS: atom_id res chain seq x y z
N LEU A 1 -8.44 -2.03 7.65
CA LEU A 1 -7.54 -1.04 8.24
C LEU A 1 -6.40 -0.67 7.29
N GLY A 2 -5.88 -1.59 6.50
CA GLY A 2 -4.80 -1.28 5.55
C GLY A 2 -5.11 -0.11 4.62
N TYR A 3 -6.33 -0.01 4.10
CA TYR A 3 -6.74 1.15 3.28
C TYR A 3 -6.74 2.47 4.07
N LEU A 4 -7.06 2.43 5.36
CA LEU A 4 -6.97 3.61 6.23
C LEU A 4 -5.52 4.07 6.36
N MET A 5 -4.59 3.15 6.61
CA MET A 5 -3.17 3.45 6.75
C MET A 5 -2.57 3.96 5.42
N THR A 6 -2.88 3.31 4.29
CA THR A 6 -2.38 3.78 3.00
C THR A 6 -2.96 5.13 2.60
N ASP A 7 -4.23 5.40 2.92
CA ASP A 7 -4.82 6.73 2.70
C ASP A 7 -4.16 7.79 3.58
N ALA A 8 -3.88 7.47 4.85
CA ALA A 8 -3.14 8.37 5.74
C ALA A 8 -1.77 8.74 5.17
N LEU A 9 -0.97 7.73 4.79
CA LEU A 9 0.34 7.98 4.20
C LEU A 9 0.24 8.81 2.92
N ARG A 10 -0.70 8.48 2.02
CA ARG A 10 -0.86 9.19 0.76
C ARG A 10 -1.26 10.65 0.96
N VAL A 11 -2.23 10.91 1.82
CA VAL A 11 -2.76 12.27 2.06
C VAL A 11 -1.73 13.12 2.78
N GLU A 12 -1.13 12.62 3.87
CA GLU A 12 -0.18 13.39 4.69
C GLU A 12 1.14 13.68 3.97
N THR A 13 1.52 12.85 3.00
CA THR A 13 2.73 13.09 2.18
C THR A 13 2.43 13.80 0.86
N GLY A 14 1.15 13.92 0.47
CA GLY A 14 0.74 14.51 -0.81
C GLY A 14 1.25 13.74 -2.03
N LYS A 15 1.44 12.41 -1.92
CA LYS A 15 1.95 11.57 -3.00
C LYS A 15 0.83 10.99 -3.86
N ASP A 16 1.17 10.60 -5.09
CA ASP A 16 0.21 10.00 -6.02
C ASP A 16 -0.28 8.66 -5.50
N ILE A 17 0.63 7.85 -4.96
CA ILE A 17 0.40 6.46 -4.57
C ILE A 17 1.00 6.19 -3.19
N ALA A 18 0.28 5.44 -2.34
CA ALA A 18 0.81 4.86 -1.12
C ALA A 18 0.65 3.35 -1.12
N LEU A 19 1.63 2.66 -0.56
CA LEU A 19 1.69 1.21 -0.48
C LEU A 19 2.05 0.76 0.95
N ILE A 20 1.38 -0.27 1.45
CA ILE A 20 1.74 -0.96 2.70
C ILE A 20 1.67 -2.47 2.45
N ASN A 21 2.63 -3.20 2.98
CA ASN A 21 2.62 -4.66 2.96
C ASN A 21 1.55 -5.20 3.94
N PRO A 22 0.90 -6.33 3.63
CA PRO A 22 -0.15 -6.90 4.48
C PRO A 22 0.33 -7.19 5.90
N GLY A 23 1.55 -7.70 6.07
CA GLY A 23 2.17 -7.96 7.36
C GLY A 23 2.38 -6.71 8.22
N GLY A 24 2.39 -5.52 7.62
CA GLY A 24 2.48 -4.22 8.30
C GLY A 24 1.20 -3.80 9.05
N VAL A 25 0.08 -4.52 8.84
CA VAL A 25 -1.21 -4.22 9.49
C VAL A 25 -1.55 -5.30 10.50
N ARG A 26 -1.34 -5.05 11.79
CA ARG A 26 -1.44 -6.08 12.85
C ARG A 26 -2.81 -6.19 13.54
N SER A 27 -3.68 -5.22 13.37
CA SER A 27 -5.05 -5.29 13.88
C SER A 27 -6.04 -5.59 12.76
N SER A 28 -7.03 -6.44 13.04
CA SER A 28 -8.09 -6.79 12.08
C SER A 28 -9.27 -5.80 12.11
N PHE A 29 -9.44 -5.05 13.19
CA PHE A 29 -10.54 -4.09 13.34
C PHE A 29 -10.18 -2.94 14.29
N LEU A 30 -10.91 -1.84 14.17
CA LEU A 30 -11.02 -0.80 15.18
C LEU A 30 -12.41 -0.90 15.83
N ALA A 31 -12.48 -0.90 17.15
CA ALA A 31 -13.74 -0.88 17.87
C ALA A 31 -14.53 0.40 17.56
N LYS A 32 -15.86 0.31 17.57
CA LYS A 32 -16.74 1.49 17.43
C LYS A 32 -16.55 2.41 18.64
N GLY A 33 -16.33 3.69 18.37
CA GLY A 33 -16.14 4.72 19.39
C GLY A 33 -14.91 5.59 19.12
N PRO A 34 -14.39 6.29 20.13
CA PRO A 34 -13.17 7.08 20.00
C PRO A 34 -11.97 6.21 19.63
N VAL A 35 -11.21 6.61 18.64
CA VAL A 35 -9.94 5.98 18.29
C VAL A 35 -8.85 6.61 19.15
N LEU A 36 -8.14 5.78 19.89
CA LEU A 36 -7.06 6.20 20.76
C LEU A 36 -5.71 6.05 20.02
N THR A 37 -4.74 6.88 20.36
CA THR A 37 -3.36 6.77 19.87
C THR A 37 -2.81 5.34 20.05
N ARG A 38 -3.10 4.69 21.18
CA ARG A 38 -2.74 3.30 21.42
C ARG A 38 -3.26 2.35 20.35
N SER A 39 -4.50 2.57 19.85
CA SER A 39 -5.07 1.71 18.81
C SER A 39 -4.30 1.79 17.49
N VAL A 40 -3.68 2.94 17.19
CA VAL A 40 -2.82 3.07 16.01
C VAL A 40 -1.52 2.31 16.19
N TYR A 41 -0.88 2.40 17.35
CA TYR A 41 0.33 1.61 17.65
C TYR A 41 0.06 0.09 17.76
N GLU A 42 -1.16 -0.33 18.13
CA GLU A 42 -1.57 -1.74 18.05
C GLU A 42 -1.76 -2.20 16.60
N MET A 43 -2.14 -1.29 15.71
CA MET A 43 -2.30 -1.54 14.28
C MET A 43 -0.95 -1.55 13.53
N ASP A 44 -0.04 -0.63 13.90
CA ASP A 44 1.31 -0.47 13.34
C ASP A 44 2.35 -0.41 14.48
N PRO A 45 2.77 -1.57 15.02
CA PRO A 45 3.68 -1.63 16.17
C PRO A 45 5.16 -1.62 15.81
N PHE A 46 5.53 -1.48 14.52
CA PHE A 46 6.88 -1.78 14.04
C PHE A 46 7.86 -0.61 14.16
N GLY A 47 7.36 0.62 14.28
CA GLY A 47 8.20 1.80 14.22
C GLY A 47 8.81 2.04 12.84
N ASN A 48 8.19 1.50 11.79
CA ASN A 48 8.62 1.74 10.41
C ASN A 48 8.55 3.23 10.06
N GLU A 49 9.48 3.68 9.24
CA GLU A 49 9.54 5.05 8.74
C GLU A 49 9.10 5.15 7.28
N ILE A 50 8.73 6.35 6.89
CA ILE A 50 8.29 6.66 5.52
C ILE A 50 9.50 6.77 4.60
N VAL A 51 9.41 6.11 3.44
CA VAL A 51 10.32 6.28 2.31
C VAL A 51 9.54 6.71 1.07
N LEU A 52 10.08 7.71 0.38
CA LEU A 52 9.51 8.24 -0.87
C LEU A 52 10.31 7.74 -2.06
N PHE A 53 9.61 7.43 -3.14
CA PHE A 53 10.19 7.06 -4.43
C PHE A 53 9.48 7.80 -5.57
N ASN A 54 10.20 7.98 -6.68
CA ASN A 54 9.63 8.27 -7.99
C ASN A 54 9.80 7.04 -8.87
N LEU A 55 8.70 6.35 -9.15
CA LEU A 55 8.68 5.11 -9.92
C LEU A 55 7.88 5.29 -11.21
N SER A 56 8.38 4.74 -12.30
CA SER A 56 7.56 4.55 -13.50
C SER A 56 6.46 3.51 -13.23
N GLY A 57 5.41 3.49 -14.05
CA GLY A 57 4.38 2.45 -13.95
C GLY A 57 4.97 1.05 -14.07
N HIS A 58 6.01 0.86 -14.91
CA HIS A 58 6.73 -0.40 -15.05
C HIS A 58 7.46 -0.80 -13.76
N GLU A 59 8.20 0.13 -13.13
CA GLU A 59 8.90 -0.11 -11.87
C GLU A 59 7.92 -0.42 -10.74
N LEU A 60 6.79 0.30 -10.67
CA LEU A 60 5.73 0.03 -9.71
C LEU A 60 5.16 -1.39 -9.88
N ARG A 61 4.86 -1.80 -11.12
CA ARG A 61 4.38 -3.15 -11.41
C ARG A 61 5.40 -4.21 -11.00
N ASN A 62 6.69 -4.00 -11.27
CA ASN A 62 7.77 -4.92 -10.88
C ASN A 62 7.88 -5.03 -9.35
N LEU A 63 7.73 -3.93 -8.62
CA LEU A 63 7.64 -3.94 -7.16
C LEU A 63 6.49 -4.84 -6.69
N LEU A 64 5.28 -4.67 -7.24
CA LEU A 64 4.10 -5.45 -6.84
C LEU A 64 4.25 -6.94 -7.14
N LEU A 65 4.88 -7.30 -8.28
CA LEU A 65 5.20 -8.69 -8.63
C LEU A 65 6.20 -9.31 -7.65
N SER A 66 7.29 -8.59 -7.35
CA SER A 66 8.32 -9.06 -6.40
C SER A 66 7.75 -9.21 -4.99
N ALA A 67 7.01 -8.20 -4.53
CA ALA A 67 6.46 -8.18 -3.18
C ALA A 67 5.49 -9.34 -2.91
N TYR A 68 4.65 -9.70 -3.88
CA TYR A 68 3.68 -10.79 -3.72
C TYR A 68 4.36 -12.10 -3.30
N SER A 69 5.42 -12.49 -3.99
CA SER A 69 6.13 -13.75 -3.72
C SER A 69 6.95 -13.71 -2.42
N LEU A 70 7.29 -12.53 -1.92
CA LEU A 70 8.07 -12.35 -0.71
C LEU A 70 7.21 -12.16 0.55
N ASP A 71 5.91 -11.89 0.39
CA ASP A 71 4.98 -11.60 1.49
C ASP A 71 3.87 -12.67 1.57
N ASP A 72 4.26 -13.94 1.60
CA ASP A 72 3.37 -15.11 1.74
C ASP A 72 2.24 -15.16 0.71
N ASP A 73 2.53 -14.81 -0.54
CA ASP A 73 1.57 -14.72 -1.64
C ASP A 73 0.38 -13.76 -1.33
N ALA A 74 0.67 -12.69 -0.63
CA ALA A 74 -0.32 -11.68 -0.26
C ALA A 74 -0.16 -10.38 -1.07
N PRO A 75 -1.27 -9.84 -1.61
CA PRO A 75 -1.23 -8.57 -2.35
C PRO A 75 -0.86 -7.38 -1.49
N ILE A 76 -0.05 -6.46 -2.03
CA ILE A 76 0.22 -5.15 -1.41
C ILE A 76 -1.07 -4.33 -1.32
N ILE A 77 -1.23 -3.59 -0.24
CA ILE A 77 -2.39 -2.73 0.04
C ILE A 77 -2.13 -1.33 -0.52
N PRO A 78 -2.87 -0.88 -1.55
CA PRO A 78 -2.62 0.39 -2.20
C PRO A 78 -3.56 1.51 -1.76
N SER A 79 -3.13 2.76 -1.98
CA SER A 79 -3.96 3.96 -2.12
C SER A 79 -3.53 4.76 -3.35
N GLY A 80 -4.49 5.38 -4.05
CA GLY A 80 -4.26 6.11 -5.29
C GLY A 80 -4.32 5.27 -6.56
N ILE A 81 -4.31 3.96 -6.44
CA ILE A 81 -4.46 2.98 -7.53
C ILE A 81 -5.37 1.82 -7.12
N THR A 82 -5.78 1.02 -8.10
CA THR A 82 -6.33 -0.31 -7.91
C THR A 82 -5.46 -1.34 -8.62
N THR A 83 -5.41 -2.56 -8.10
CA THR A 83 -4.54 -3.64 -8.62
C THR A 83 -5.33 -4.92 -8.81
N ARG A 84 -4.98 -5.67 -9.86
CA ARG A 84 -5.50 -7.01 -10.11
C ARG A 84 -4.34 -7.99 -10.22
N TYR A 85 -4.29 -8.94 -9.32
CA TYR A 85 -3.33 -10.04 -9.29
C TYR A 85 -3.90 -11.23 -10.06
N ILE A 86 -3.19 -11.69 -11.07
CA ILE A 86 -3.61 -12.78 -11.96
C ILE A 86 -2.83 -14.04 -11.59
N LEU A 87 -3.53 -15.02 -11.05
CA LEU A 87 -2.97 -16.32 -10.71
C LEU A 87 -3.27 -17.32 -11.83
N GLY A 88 -2.33 -18.23 -12.07
CA GLY A 88 -2.56 -19.38 -12.94
C GLY A 88 -3.43 -20.45 -12.26
N SER A 89 -3.74 -21.52 -13.00
CA SER A 89 -4.43 -22.73 -12.48
C SER A 89 -3.59 -23.45 -11.39
N ASP A 90 -2.29 -23.17 -11.33
CA ASP A 90 -1.32 -23.65 -10.33
C ASP A 90 -1.23 -22.75 -9.09
N ASP A 91 -2.15 -21.81 -8.92
CA ASP A 91 -2.18 -20.77 -7.88
C ASP A 91 -0.94 -19.85 -7.83
N LYS A 92 -0.06 -19.90 -8.83
CA LYS A 92 1.11 -19.04 -8.90
C LYS A 92 0.78 -17.72 -9.59
N LEU A 93 1.37 -16.65 -9.09
CA LEU A 93 1.24 -15.32 -9.72
C LEU A 93 1.81 -15.35 -11.14
N LYS A 94 1.01 -14.92 -12.10
CA LYS A 94 1.38 -14.77 -13.52
C LYS A 94 1.59 -13.32 -13.88
N ASP A 95 0.75 -12.42 -13.34
CA ASP A 95 0.82 -11.00 -13.65
C ASP A 95 0.16 -10.15 -12.58
N VAL A 96 0.48 -8.84 -12.58
CA VAL A 96 -0.22 -7.80 -11.83
C VAL A 96 -0.58 -6.68 -12.79
N GLU A 97 -1.86 -6.41 -12.92
CA GLU A 97 -2.39 -5.25 -13.64
C GLU A 97 -2.60 -4.09 -12.67
N VAL A 98 -2.24 -2.88 -13.10
CA VAL A 98 -2.41 -1.65 -12.34
C VAL A 98 -3.39 -0.75 -13.07
N TYR A 99 -4.29 -0.13 -12.32
CA TYR A 99 -5.29 0.83 -12.82
C TYR A 99 -5.26 2.09 -11.96
N THR A 100 -5.79 3.20 -12.49
CA THR A 100 -6.01 4.41 -11.69
C THR A 100 -7.02 4.12 -10.57
N ALA A 101 -7.14 5.02 -9.60
CA ALA A 101 -8.14 4.88 -8.53
C ALA A 101 -9.59 4.76 -9.04
N GLU A 102 -9.86 5.31 -10.24
CA GLU A 102 -11.16 5.23 -10.93
C GLU A 102 -11.30 4.00 -11.83
N GLY A 103 -10.33 3.09 -11.81
CA GLY A 103 -10.34 1.86 -12.60
C GLY A 103 -10.03 2.04 -14.09
N LYS A 104 -9.41 3.16 -14.48
CA LYS A 104 -8.99 3.43 -15.86
C LYS A 104 -7.61 2.86 -16.11
N ALA A 105 -7.23 2.76 -17.40
CA ALA A 105 -5.90 2.35 -17.82
C ALA A 105 -4.82 3.20 -17.14
N PHE A 106 -3.80 2.52 -16.61
CA PHE A 106 -2.66 3.14 -15.95
C PHE A 106 -1.55 3.41 -16.96
N ASP A 107 -0.97 4.59 -16.93
CA ASP A 107 0.13 4.95 -17.82
C ASP A 107 1.45 4.36 -17.29
N MET A 108 1.95 3.34 -17.95
CA MET A 108 3.13 2.60 -17.51
C MET A 108 4.44 3.38 -17.70
N ASP A 109 4.47 4.35 -18.60
CA ASP A 109 5.68 5.15 -18.91
C ASP A 109 5.76 6.42 -18.04
N LYS A 110 4.66 6.84 -17.45
CA LYS A 110 4.62 8.01 -16.56
C LYS A 110 5.33 7.72 -15.24
N MET A 111 5.96 8.76 -14.68
CA MET A 111 6.53 8.74 -13.32
C MET A 111 5.49 9.12 -12.29
N TYR A 112 5.45 8.37 -11.20
CA TYR A 112 4.56 8.56 -10.07
C TYR A 112 5.34 8.73 -8.79
N SER A 113 4.91 9.66 -7.95
CA SER A 113 5.43 9.77 -6.58
C SER A 113 4.78 8.70 -5.71
N VAL A 114 5.60 7.85 -5.10
CA VAL A 114 5.16 6.70 -4.30
C VAL A 114 5.67 6.82 -2.88
N VAL A 115 4.81 6.57 -1.91
CA VAL A 115 5.19 6.45 -0.50
C VAL A 115 4.98 5.02 -0.01
N MET A 116 5.95 4.49 0.72
CA MET A 116 5.87 3.19 1.38
C MET A 116 6.65 3.22 2.70
N ASN A 117 6.60 2.14 3.47
CA ASN A 117 7.43 2.00 4.66
C ASN A 117 8.85 1.51 4.30
N ASP A 118 9.80 1.74 5.20
CA ASP A 118 11.21 1.36 5.04
C ASP A 118 11.41 -0.16 5.01
N TYR A 119 10.53 -0.94 5.64
CA TYR A 119 10.53 -2.40 5.50
C TYR A 119 10.37 -2.80 4.01
N MET A 120 9.36 -2.28 3.34
CA MET A 120 9.12 -2.55 1.91
C MET A 120 10.31 -2.08 1.05
N ALA A 121 10.83 -0.89 1.34
CA ALA A 121 11.96 -0.31 0.63
C ALA A 121 13.25 -1.14 0.76
N THR A 122 13.40 -1.88 1.86
CA THR A 122 14.60 -2.68 2.16
C THR A 122 14.48 -4.13 1.72
N VAL A 123 13.29 -4.73 1.88
CA VAL A 123 13.09 -6.18 1.69
C VAL A 123 12.73 -6.54 0.26
N TYR A 124 11.93 -5.71 -0.41
CA TYR A 124 11.48 -6.02 -1.76
C TYR A 124 12.51 -5.60 -2.80
N THR A 125 12.99 -6.56 -3.58
CA THR A 125 14.00 -6.36 -4.61
C THR A 125 13.35 -6.32 -5.99
N TYR A 126 13.53 -5.22 -6.70
CA TYR A 126 13.06 -4.99 -8.06
C TYR A 126 13.95 -3.95 -8.74
N ASP A 127 13.98 -3.95 -10.07
CA ASP A 127 14.76 -2.94 -10.80
C ASP A 127 14.04 -1.58 -10.74
N HIS A 128 14.72 -0.59 -10.19
CA HIS A 128 14.27 0.80 -10.14
C HIS A 128 15.46 1.77 -10.17
N LYS A 129 15.24 2.99 -10.65
CA LYS A 129 16.28 4.01 -10.79
C LYS A 129 16.42 4.91 -9.56
N ASP A 130 15.30 5.27 -8.95
CA ASP A 130 15.29 6.15 -7.78
C ASP A 130 15.74 5.36 -6.53
N PRO A 131 16.80 5.79 -5.82
CA PRO A 131 17.26 5.11 -4.61
C PRO A 131 16.31 5.24 -3.42
N GLY A 132 15.32 6.12 -3.52
CA GLY A 132 14.40 6.44 -2.43
C GLY A 132 14.93 7.50 -1.47
N GLN A 133 14.03 8.16 -0.79
CA GLN A 133 14.30 9.17 0.22
C GLN A 133 13.56 8.86 1.51
N GLY A 134 14.30 8.52 2.58
CA GLY A 134 13.75 8.38 3.93
C GLY A 134 13.38 9.75 4.51
N LEU A 135 12.24 9.81 5.18
CA LEU A 135 11.76 11.05 5.82
C LEU A 135 12.03 11.08 7.33
N PHE A 136 12.51 10.00 7.94
CA PHE A 136 12.65 9.87 9.40
C PHE A 136 11.33 10.17 10.13
N ARG A 137 10.22 9.85 9.51
CA ARG A 137 8.86 10.08 10.00
C ARG A 137 8.15 8.74 10.15
N PRO A 138 7.75 8.33 11.36
CA PRO A 138 7.10 7.04 11.58
C PRO A 138 5.74 6.94 10.88
N THR A 139 5.44 5.75 10.35
CA THR A 139 4.17 5.47 9.68
C THR A 139 2.99 5.56 10.63
N ALA A 140 3.15 5.08 11.87
CA ALA A 140 2.12 5.16 12.91
C ALA A 140 1.77 6.62 13.26
N GLU A 141 2.78 7.48 13.46
CA GLU A 141 2.58 8.90 13.78
C GLU A 141 1.92 9.65 12.63
N THR A 142 2.30 9.35 11.39
CA THR A 142 1.64 9.90 10.21
C THR A 142 0.16 9.48 10.13
N THR A 143 -0.15 8.25 10.52
CA THR A 143 -1.54 7.78 10.60
C THR A 143 -2.30 8.50 11.71
N ILE A 144 -1.68 8.78 12.85
CA ILE A 144 -2.27 9.56 13.96
C ILE A 144 -2.60 10.98 13.48
N GLU A 145 -1.66 11.67 12.84
CA GLU A 145 -1.87 13.03 12.32
C GLU A 145 -3.04 13.09 11.33
N TYR A 146 -3.12 12.12 10.42
CA TYR A 146 -4.25 12.00 9.50
C TYR A 146 -5.59 11.84 10.24
N LEU A 147 -5.63 10.98 11.26
CA LEU A 147 -6.84 10.73 12.05
C LEU A 147 -7.26 11.95 12.88
N GLU A 148 -6.32 12.71 13.42
CA GLU A 148 -6.59 13.96 14.15
C GLU A 148 -7.25 15.02 13.26
N GLY A 149 -6.95 15.02 11.96
CA GLY A 149 -7.61 15.87 10.96
C GLY A 149 -9.04 15.47 10.62
N LEU A 150 -9.46 14.25 11.01
CA LEU A 150 -10.78 13.72 10.68
C LEU A 150 -11.76 13.84 11.84
N LYS A 151 -13.01 14.26 11.56
CA LYS A 151 -14.11 14.16 12.54
C LYS A 151 -14.58 12.72 12.74
N ASN A 152 -14.61 11.97 11.66
CA ASN A 152 -15.01 10.56 11.63
C ASN A 152 -14.17 9.81 10.60
N ILE A 153 -13.80 8.58 10.90
CA ILE A 153 -13.15 7.69 9.95
C ILE A 153 -14.15 7.33 8.85
N PRO A 154 -13.81 7.50 7.57
CA PRO A 154 -14.66 7.10 6.47
C PRO A 154 -14.88 5.58 6.47
N SER A 155 -16.02 5.14 5.95
CA SER A 155 -16.27 3.71 5.80
C SER A 155 -15.48 3.15 4.63
N TYR A 156 -14.72 2.09 4.89
CA TYR A 156 -14.02 1.30 3.87
C TYR A 156 -14.79 0.04 3.47
N ARG A 157 -16.02 -0.13 3.99
CA ARG A 157 -16.85 -1.29 3.68
C ARG A 157 -17.26 -1.26 2.20
N GLY A 158 -17.02 -2.38 1.50
CA GLY A 158 -17.32 -2.51 0.07
C GLY A 158 -16.31 -1.85 -0.87
N LEU A 159 -15.30 -1.17 -0.33
CA LEU A 159 -14.20 -0.67 -1.12
C LEU A 159 -13.26 -1.83 -1.49
N ASN A 160 -13.01 -2.01 -2.77
CA ASN A 160 -12.10 -3.03 -3.27
C ASN A 160 -11.01 -2.38 -4.15
N ARG A 161 -9.81 -2.25 -3.62
CA ARG A 161 -8.64 -1.74 -4.34
C ARG A 161 -7.72 -2.85 -4.83
N VAL A 162 -7.97 -4.07 -4.41
CA VAL A 162 -7.17 -5.24 -4.76
C VAL A 162 -8.10 -6.37 -5.18
N GLU A 163 -7.92 -6.86 -6.38
CA GLU A 163 -8.62 -8.03 -6.90
C GLU A 163 -7.63 -9.16 -7.14
N VAL A 164 -8.01 -10.38 -6.81
CA VAL A 164 -7.24 -11.59 -7.14
C VAL A 164 -8.09 -12.47 -8.03
N VAL A 165 -7.60 -12.74 -9.24
CA VAL A 165 -8.30 -13.51 -10.26
C VAL A 165 -7.50 -14.77 -10.57
N ARG A 166 -8.19 -15.91 -10.66
CA ARG A 166 -7.60 -17.18 -11.12
C ARG A 166 -7.98 -17.43 -12.56
N LEU A 167 -6.98 -17.74 -13.39
CA LEU A 167 -7.23 -18.24 -14.74
C LEU A 167 -7.76 -19.66 -14.65
N THR A 168 -8.94 -19.90 -15.23
CA THR A 168 -9.45 -21.26 -15.49
C THR A 168 -8.85 -21.74 -16.80
N GLU A 169 -8.45 -23.01 -16.86
CA GLU A 169 -8.05 -23.68 -18.10
C GLU A 169 -9.18 -23.66 -19.13
#